data_a37da75abfa53ef000a33551a261bedd
#
_entry.id   a37da75abfa53ef000a33551a261bedd
#
_cell.length_a   1.000
_cell.length_b   1.000
_cell.length_c   1.000
_cell.angle_alpha   90.00
_cell.angle_beta   90.00
_cell.angle_gamma   90.00
#
_symmetry.space_group_name_H-M   'P 1'
#
loop_
_entity.id
_entity.type
_entity.pdbx_description
1 polymer ?
#
loop_
_entity_poly.entity_id
_entity_poly.type
_entity_poly.pdbx_seq_one_letter_code
_entity_poly.pdbx_strand_id
1 'polypeptide(L)'
;ASAFILAFTLPNLFRRMLGEGTLSSAFIPVFAEELEKRGMGSAHRILNQVLSRLALFLVCLCAVVCLLSFFVPDSWQLARKWMDGAFLNAIVFPYVLFICMAAIIVGTLNTHRSFFAGAFSPIILNLSMIGTLILGKWGMGLDGMGLAMALCIGVVVGGIAQLAMPWLQLRWQKAWKWELDLQNSEQLNRIRSLFWVGAFGAAVAQINILVSRFLAYSLDDQGALPYLFLS
;
A
#
# COMPACT_ATOMS: atom_id res chain seq x y z
N ALA A 1 -7.03 8.96 18.13
CA ALA A 1 -7.71 8.34 17.00
C ALA A 1 -7.57 9.18 15.71
N SER A 2 -7.91 10.47 15.73
CA SER A 2 -7.90 11.35 14.54
C SER A 2 -6.53 11.43 13.84
N ALA A 3 -5.42 11.53 14.59
CA ALA A 3 -4.06 11.57 14.04
C ALA A 3 -3.70 10.28 13.28
N PHE A 4 -4.10 9.11 13.75
CA PHE A 4 -3.89 7.84 13.06
C PHE A 4 -4.70 7.76 11.76
N ILE A 5 -5.98 8.21 11.80
CA ILE A 5 -6.84 8.22 10.59
C ILE A 5 -6.23 9.11 9.52
N LEU A 6 -5.73 10.29 9.89
CA LEU A 6 -5.02 11.19 8.97
C LEU A 6 -3.78 10.51 8.40
N ALA A 7 -2.93 9.95 9.27
CA ALA A 7 -1.70 9.27 8.88
C ALA A 7 -1.96 8.11 7.91
N PHE A 8 -3.03 7.35 8.12
CA PHE A 8 -3.40 6.21 7.28
C PHE A 8 -4.12 6.61 5.98
N THR A 9 -4.56 7.87 5.86
CA THR A 9 -5.28 8.34 4.66
C THR A 9 -4.42 8.27 3.40
N LEU A 10 -3.18 8.77 3.43
CA LEU A 10 -2.26 8.71 2.30
C LEU A 10 -1.89 7.27 1.89
N PRO A 11 -1.43 6.40 2.81
CA PRO A 11 -1.19 5.00 2.49
C PRO A 11 -2.39 4.30 1.86
N ASN A 12 -3.57 4.52 2.39
CA ASN A 12 -4.80 3.90 1.88
C ASN A 12 -5.18 4.40 0.48
N LEU A 13 -4.94 5.69 0.20
CA LEU A 13 -5.12 6.26 -1.12
C LEU A 13 -4.22 5.58 -2.16
N PHE A 14 -2.92 5.47 -1.86
CA PHE A 14 -1.98 4.79 -2.76
C PHE A 14 -2.32 3.31 -2.93
N ARG A 15 -2.73 2.64 -1.87
CA ARG A 15 -3.21 1.25 -1.93
C ARG A 15 -4.38 1.09 -2.90
N ARG A 16 -5.37 1.98 -2.84
CA ARG A 16 -6.54 1.96 -3.74
C ARG A 16 -6.16 2.28 -5.18
N MET A 17 -5.30 3.27 -5.39
CA MET A 17 -4.87 3.66 -6.74
C MET A 17 -3.98 2.61 -7.39
N LEU A 18 -2.96 2.13 -6.69
CA LEU A 18 -1.93 1.26 -7.26
C LEU A 18 -2.23 -0.22 -7.03
N GLY A 19 -2.69 -0.60 -5.83
CA GLY A 19 -2.84 -2.00 -5.44
C GLY A 19 -4.14 -2.64 -5.88
N GLU A 20 -5.27 -2.00 -5.61
CA GLU A 20 -6.59 -2.64 -5.79
C GLU A 20 -7.27 -2.28 -7.11
N GLY A 21 -6.72 -1.38 -7.90
CA GLY A 21 -7.42 -0.84 -9.06
C GLY A 21 -6.60 -0.86 -10.35
N THR A 22 -5.97 0.25 -10.63
CA THR A 22 -5.46 0.57 -11.97
C THR A 22 -4.26 -0.25 -12.40
N LEU A 23 -3.32 -0.53 -11.48
CA LEU A 23 -2.12 -1.29 -11.84
C LEU A 23 -2.45 -2.76 -12.07
N SER A 24 -3.27 -3.37 -11.21
CA SER A 24 -3.70 -4.76 -11.38
C SER A 24 -4.54 -4.94 -12.65
N SER A 25 -5.46 -4.02 -12.94
CA SER A 25 -6.28 -4.08 -14.15
C SER A 25 -5.48 -3.90 -15.45
N ALA A 26 -4.38 -3.14 -15.40
CA ALA A 26 -3.47 -2.98 -16.54
C ALA A 26 -2.52 -4.18 -16.70
N PHE A 27 -2.06 -4.76 -15.59
CA PHE A 27 -1.07 -5.83 -15.57
C PHE A 27 -1.67 -7.20 -15.91
N ILE A 28 -2.79 -7.57 -15.27
CA ILE A 28 -3.36 -8.93 -15.34
C ILE A 28 -3.65 -9.38 -16.79
N PRO A 29 -4.29 -8.57 -17.66
CA PRO A 29 -4.57 -9.00 -19.03
C PRO A 29 -3.29 -9.26 -19.84
N VAL A 30 -2.29 -8.41 -19.70
CA VAL A 30 -1.01 -8.55 -20.44
C VAL A 30 -0.23 -9.76 -19.93
N PHE A 31 -0.22 -9.97 -18.60
CA PHE A 31 0.41 -11.15 -18.01
C PHE A 31 -0.26 -12.46 -18.46
N ALA A 32 -1.59 -12.52 -18.45
CA ALA A 32 -2.36 -13.69 -18.85
C ALA A 32 -2.14 -14.01 -20.35
N GLU A 33 -2.16 -12.99 -21.21
CA GLU A 33 -1.88 -13.13 -22.64
C GLU A 33 -0.47 -13.67 -22.89
N GLU A 34 0.52 -13.14 -22.18
CA GLU A 34 1.91 -13.60 -22.33
C GLU A 34 2.12 -15.03 -21.80
N LEU A 35 1.45 -15.37 -20.71
CA LEU A 35 1.47 -16.71 -20.15
C LEU A 35 0.89 -17.74 -21.15
N GLU A 36 -0.20 -17.39 -21.84
CA GLU A 36 -0.85 -18.26 -22.81
C GLU A 36 -0.03 -18.40 -24.10
N LYS A 37 0.53 -17.28 -24.61
CA LYS A 37 1.23 -17.27 -25.90
C LYS A 37 2.67 -17.76 -25.83
N ARG A 38 3.41 -17.41 -24.75
CA ARG A 38 4.87 -17.63 -24.65
C ARG A 38 5.29 -18.46 -23.43
N GLY A 39 4.32 -18.81 -22.59
CA GLY A 39 4.53 -19.69 -21.45
C GLY A 39 5.10 -18.99 -20.21
N MET A 40 5.37 -19.79 -19.18
CA MET A 40 5.67 -19.33 -17.82
C MET A 40 6.95 -18.48 -17.71
N GLY A 41 8.00 -18.83 -18.46
CA GLY A 41 9.28 -18.12 -18.38
C GLY A 41 9.18 -16.66 -18.83
N SER A 42 8.46 -16.41 -19.93
CA SER A 42 8.23 -15.06 -20.43
C SER A 42 7.31 -14.26 -19.51
N ALA A 43 6.25 -14.89 -18.99
CA ALA A 43 5.34 -14.27 -18.03
C ALA A 43 6.06 -13.88 -16.71
N HIS A 44 6.94 -14.74 -16.18
CA HIS A 44 7.75 -14.42 -15.00
C HIS A 44 8.71 -13.25 -15.23
N ARG A 45 9.26 -13.13 -16.46
CA ARG A 45 10.11 -12.00 -16.81
C ARG A 45 9.33 -10.68 -16.77
N ILE A 46 8.11 -10.64 -17.32
CA ILE A 46 7.25 -9.44 -17.25
C ILE A 46 6.90 -9.11 -15.80
N LEU A 47 6.56 -10.12 -14.99
CA LEU A 47 6.32 -9.94 -13.57
C LEU A 47 7.53 -9.30 -12.88
N ASN A 48 8.74 -9.80 -13.13
CA ASN A 48 9.97 -9.25 -12.56
C ASN A 48 10.21 -7.80 -13.03
N GLN A 49 9.96 -7.48 -14.28
CA GLN A 49 10.08 -6.12 -14.83
C GLN A 49 9.11 -5.15 -14.15
N VAL A 50 7.86 -5.55 -13.94
CA VAL A 50 6.85 -4.72 -13.26
C VAL A 50 7.19 -4.56 -11.79
N LEU A 51 7.48 -5.64 -11.07
CA LEU A 51 7.82 -5.60 -9.64
C LEU A 51 9.08 -4.78 -9.37
N SER A 52 10.12 -4.90 -10.21
CA SER A 52 11.37 -4.16 -10.04
C SER A 52 11.16 -2.65 -10.16
N ARG A 53 10.39 -2.19 -11.14
CA ARG A 53 10.08 -0.77 -11.32
C ARG A 53 9.14 -0.25 -10.26
N LEU A 54 8.12 -1.03 -9.92
CA LEU A 54 7.18 -0.69 -8.85
C LEU A 54 7.92 -0.55 -7.51
N ALA A 55 8.80 -1.50 -7.18
CA ALA A 55 9.59 -1.46 -5.96
C ALA A 55 10.49 -0.21 -5.93
N LEU A 56 11.21 0.08 -7.02
CA LEU A 56 12.07 1.27 -7.11
C LEU A 56 11.26 2.56 -6.94
N PHE A 57 10.14 2.68 -7.66
CA PHE A 57 9.26 3.84 -7.56
C PHE A 57 8.72 4.01 -6.13
N LEU A 58 8.22 2.94 -5.51
CA LEU A 58 7.64 3.00 -4.18
C LEU A 58 8.69 3.23 -3.09
N VAL A 59 9.90 2.69 -3.22
CA VAL A 59 11.00 3.00 -2.29
C VAL A 59 11.37 4.48 -2.37
N CYS A 60 11.54 5.04 -3.57
CA CYS A 60 11.79 6.48 -3.73
C CYS A 60 10.62 7.31 -3.17
N LEU A 61 9.39 6.94 -3.45
CA LEU A 61 8.20 7.62 -2.94
C LEU A 61 8.15 7.57 -1.40
N CYS A 62 8.37 6.39 -0.80
CA CYS A 62 8.43 6.24 0.65
C CYS A 62 9.54 7.10 1.26
N ALA A 63 10.73 7.11 0.67
CA ALA A 63 11.83 7.94 1.14
C ALA A 63 11.46 9.44 1.12
N VAL A 64 10.88 9.93 0.02
CA VAL A 64 10.45 11.33 -0.10
C VAL A 64 9.38 11.67 0.93
N VAL A 65 8.31 10.85 1.03
CA VAL A 65 7.21 11.12 1.98
C VAL A 65 7.67 11.04 3.41
N CYS A 66 8.50 10.04 3.77
CA CYS A 66 9.05 9.95 5.11
C CYS A 66 9.94 11.17 5.44
N LEU A 67 10.83 11.57 4.53
CA LEU A 67 11.67 12.75 4.71
C LEU A 67 10.81 14.01 4.91
N LEU A 68 9.82 14.24 4.04
CA LEU A 68 8.91 15.39 4.18
C LEU A 68 8.12 15.36 5.48
N SER A 69 7.73 14.17 5.95
CA SER A 69 6.99 14.00 7.22
C SER A 69 7.85 14.24 8.46
N PHE A 70 9.17 13.95 8.39
CA PHE A 70 10.10 14.22 9.49
C PHE A 70 10.62 15.66 9.52
N PHE A 71 10.79 16.29 8.35
CA PHE A 71 11.34 17.65 8.22
C PHE A 71 10.23 18.71 8.11
N VAL A 72 9.13 18.57 8.85
CA VAL A 72 8.14 19.64 8.98
C VAL A 72 8.76 20.79 9.79
N PRO A 73 8.97 22.01 9.20
CA PRO A 73 9.63 23.08 9.91
C PRO A 73 8.74 23.62 11.04
N ASP A 74 9.33 23.86 12.22
CA ASP A 74 8.66 24.50 13.37
C ASP A 74 8.15 25.90 13.01
N SER A 75 8.76 26.54 12.01
CA SER A 75 8.36 27.88 11.51
C SER A 75 6.96 27.93 10.89
N TRP A 76 6.38 26.78 10.52
CA TRP A 76 5.03 26.73 9.93
C TRP A 76 3.92 26.82 10.97
N GLN A 77 4.26 26.89 12.28
CA GLN A 77 3.31 27.01 13.39
C GLN A 77 2.07 26.10 13.26
N LEU A 78 2.25 24.90 12.67
CA LEU A 78 1.17 23.95 12.53
C LEU A 78 0.68 23.50 13.91
N ALA A 79 -0.64 23.38 14.05
CA ALA A 79 -1.21 22.82 15.28
C ALA A 79 -0.61 21.44 15.56
N ARG A 80 -0.35 21.12 16.83
CA ARG A 80 0.30 19.88 17.29
C ARG A 80 -0.33 18.61 16.67
N LYS A 81 -1.64 18.63 16.43
CA LYS A 81 -2.36 17.53 15.77
C LYS A 81 -1.82 17.16 14.38
N TRP A 82 -1.35 18.16 13.60
CA TRP A 82 -0.77 17.93 12.28
C TRP A 82 0.64 17.34 12.36
N MET A 83 1.43 17.78 13.33
CA MET A 83 2.77 17.24 13.58
C MET A 83 2.68 15.78 14.02
N ASP A 84 1.77 15.45 14.94
CA ASP A 84 1.49 14.08 15.36
C ASP A 84 1.02 13.21 14.19
N GLY A 85 0.17 13.75 13.31
CA GLY A 85 -0.28 13.08 12.09
C GLY A 85 0.85 12.82 11.09
N ALA A 86 1.73 13.79 10.87
CA ALA A 86 2.87 13.67 9.98
C ALA A 86 3.88 12.63 10.51
N PHE A 87 4.15 12.65 11.81
CA PHE A 87 5.04 11.67 12.44
C PHE A 87 4.50 10.23 12.31
N LEU A 88 3.23 10.02 12.60
CA LEU A 88 2.59 8.71 12.42
C LEU A 88 2.55 8.28 10.94
N ASN A 89 2.36 9.25 10.03
CA ASN A 89 2.41 8.97 8.59
C ASN A 89 3.79 8.46 8.17
N ALA A 90 4.89 9.05 8.67
CA ALA A 90 6.24 8.56 8.38
C ALA A 90 6.43 7.09 8.80
N ILE A 91 5.82 6.67 9.92
CA ILE A 91 5.91 5.28 10.40
C ILE A 91 5.07 4.34 9.52
N VAL A 92 3.86 4.75 9.14
CA VAL A 92 2.92 3.85 8.46
C VAL A 92 3.07 3.85 6.94
N PHE A 93 3.64 4.89 6.34
CA PHE A 93 3.71 5.04 4.88
C PHE A 93 4.46 3.89 4.17
N PRO A 94 5.54 3.29 4.73
CA PRO A 94 6.20 2.12 4.14
C PRO A 94 5.29 0.93 3.87
N TYR A 95 4.12 0.84 4.53
CA TYR A 95 3.09 -0.15 4.23
C TYR A 95 2.67 -0.15 2.76
N VAL A 96 2.69 1.03 2.10
CA VAL A 96 2.32 1.15 0.68
C VAL A 96 3.18 0.27 -0.22
N LEU A 97 4.48 0.20 0.06
CA LEU A 97 5.41 -0.66 -0.68
C LEU A 97 4.95 -2.12 -0.65
N PHE A 98 4.68 -2.62 0.55
CA PHE A 98 4.35 -4.04 0.74
C PHE A 98 3.00 -4.39 0.11
N ILE A 99 1.97 -3.57 0.33
CA ILE A 99 0.62 -3.89 -0.15
C ILE A 99 0.51 -3.74 -1.67
N CYS A 100 1.19 -2.77 -2.30
CA CYS A 100 1.17 -2.62 -3.75
C CYS A 100 1.92 -3.75 -4.46
N MET A 101 3.06 -4.20 -3.92
CA MET A 101 3.76 -5.37 -4.45
C MET A 101 2.93 -6.65 -4.25
N ALA A 102 2.32 -6.82 -3.07
CA ALA A 102 1.44 -7.95 -2.79
C ALA A 102 0.28 -8.03 -3.78
N ALA A 103 -0.33 -6.90 -4.13
CA ALA A 103 -1.45 -6.85 -5.07
C ALA A 103 -1.09 -7.38 -6.47
N ILE A 104 0.09 -7.06 -7.00
CA ILE A 104 0.58 -7.60 -8.28
C ILE A 104 0.80 -9.11 -8.19
N ILE A 105 1.41 -9.59 -7.12
CA ILE A 105 1.65 -11.03 -6.92
C ILE A 105 0.33 -11.79 -6.74
N VAL A 106 -0.62 -11.22 -5.97
CA VAL A 106 -1.98 -11.78 -5.84
C VAL A 106 -2.69 -11.81 -7.19
N GLY A 107 -2.59 -10.73 -7.98
CA GLY A 107 -3.10 -10.68 -9.36
C GLY A 107 -2.52 -11.81 -10.23
N THR A 108 -1.21 -12.05 -10.13
CA THR A 108 -0.54 -13.17 -10.79
C THR A 108 -1.08 -14.53 -10.32
N LEU A 109 -1.25 -14.73 -9.01
CA LEU A 109 -1.81 -15.97 -8.46
C LEU A 109 -3.25 -16.19 -8.91
N ASN A 110 -4.04 -15.13 -9.03
CA ASN A 110 -5.43 -15.21 -9.50
C ASN A 110 -5.52 -15.69 -10.97
N THR A 111 -4.58 -15.32 -11.83
CA THR A 111 -4.52 -15.87 -13.21
C THR A 111 -4.25 -17.39 -13.22
N HIS A 112 -3.62 -17.88 -12.16
CA HIS A 112 -3.41 -19.32 -11.92
C HIS A 112 -4.53 -19.98 -11.11
N ARG A 113 -5.69 -19.33 -10.94
CA ARG A 113 -6.84 -19.82 -10.14
C ARG A 113 -6.51 -20.06 -8.67
N SER A 114 -5.55 -19.36 -8.13
CA SER A 114 -5.12 -19.47 -6.73
C SER A 114 -5.51 -18.20 -5.97
N PHE A 115 -6.68 -18.20 -5.30
CA PHE A 115 -7.30 -17.03 -4.68
C PHE A 115 -7.03 -16.92 -3.18
N PHE A 116 -6.40 -17.91 -2.58
CA PHE A 116 -6.25 -18.01 -1.13
C PHE A 116 -5.51 -16.81 -0.53
N ALA A 117 -4.35 -16.44 -1.10
CA ALA A 117 -3.54 -15.34 -0.58
C ALA A 117 -4.29 -13.99 -0.60
N GLY A 118 -5.04 -13.73 -1.67
CA GLY A 118 -5.84 -12.51 -1.80
C GLY A 118 -6.96 -12.45 -0.77
N ALA A 119 -7.71 -13.55 -0.61
CA ALA A 119 -8.81 -13.62 0.36
C ALA A 119 -8.34 -13.52 1.82
N PHE A 120 -7.14 -14.03 2.13
CA PHE A 120 -6.59 -14.02 3.49
C PHE A 120 -5.91 -12.70 3.87
N SER A 121 -5.57 -11.86 2.88
CA SER A 121 -4.84 -10.61 3.07
C SER A 121 -5.47 -9.66 4.10
N PRO A 122 -6.79 -9.35 4.09
CA PRO A 122 -7.40 -8.49 5.10
C PRO A 122 -7.33 -9.05 6.52
N ILE A 123 -7.41 -10.37 6.66
CA ILE A 123 -7.35 -11.06 7.97
C ILE A 123 -5.96 -10.86 8.58
N ILE A 124 -4.90 -11.00 7.79
CA ILE A 124 -3.51 -10.80 8.23
C ILE A 124 -3.32 -9.39 8.78
N LEU A 125 -3.80 -8.37 8.07
CA LEU A 125 -3.68 -6.98 8.50
C LEU A 125 -4.41 -6.76 9.84
N ASN A 126 -5.66 -7.20 9.93
CA ASN A 126 -6.46 -7.02 11.13
C ASN A 126 -5.85 -7.75 12.34
N LEU A 127 -5.39 -8.98 12.16
CA LEU A 127 -4.71 -9.73 13.24
C LEU A 127 -3.43 -9.03 13.69
N SER A 128 -2.64 -8.50 12.76
CA SER A 128 -1.43 -7.74 13.09
C SER A 128 -1.76 -6.47 13.88
N MET A 129 -2.76 -5.71 13.46
CA MET A 129 -3.20 -4.50 14.15
C MET A 129 -3.73 -4.82 15.57
N ILE A 130 -4.58 -5.83 15.71
CA ILE A 130 -5.11 -6.27 17.00
C ILE A 130 -3.97 -6.76 17.89
N GLY A 131 -3.07 -7.59 17.36
CA GLY A 131 -1.93 -8.12 18.10
C GLY A 131 -1.03 -7.02 18.67
N THR A 132 -0.70 -6.01 17.85
CA THR A 132 0.14 -4.89 18.32
C THR A 132 -0.58 -3.97 19.31
N LEU A 133 -1.90 -3.79 19.18
CA LEU A 133 -2.69 -3.06 20.18
C LEU A 133 -2.72 -3.80 21.54
N ILE A 134 -2.93 -5.12 21.52
CA ILE A 134 -2.92 -5.96 22.72
C ILE A 134 -1.56 -5.88 23.40
N LEU A 135 -0.48 -6.10 22.64
CA LEU A 135 0.88 -6.03 23.17
C LEU A 135 1.22 -4.62 23.71
N GLY A 136 0.83 -3.57 22.96
CA GLY A 136 1.04 -2.18 23.38
C GLY A 136 0.30 -1.84 24.66
N LYS A 137 -0.99 -2.16 24.75
CA LYS A 137 -1.81 -1.80 25.91
C LYS A 137 -1.51 -2.64 27.14
N TRP A 138 -1.52 -3.96 27.01
CA TRP A 138 -1.38 -4.88 28.16
C TRP A 138 0.05 -5.35 28.41
N GLY A 139 0.88 -5.46 27.37
CA GLY A 139 2.27 -5.86 27.53
C GLY A 139 3.21 -4.71 27.93
N MET A 140 3.00 -3.52 27.34
CA MET A 140 3.88 -2.36 27.52
C MET A 140 3.23 -1.19 28.26
N GLY A 141 1.93 -1.26 28.59
CA GLY A 141 1.21 -0.20 29.28
C GLY A 141 1.11 1.12 28.48
N LEU A 142 1.18 1.05 27.14
CA LEU A 142 1.15 2.23 26.29
C LEU A 142 -0.25 2.85 26.25
N ASP A 143 -0.26 4.18 26.23
CA ASP A 143 -1.47 5.00 26.10
C ASP A 143 -1.25 6.13 25.09
N GLY A 144 -2.35 6.75 24.66
CA GLY A 144 -2.31 7.94 23.82
C GLY A 144 -1.50 7.75 22.53
N MET A 145 -0.43 8.52 22.38
CA MET A 145 0.46 8.52 21.21
C MET A 145 1.23 7.19 21.07
N GLY A 146 1.66 6.59 22.21
CA GLY A 146 2.36 5.31 22.19
C GLY A 146 1.52 4.19 21.60
N LEU A 147 0.22 4.14 21.91
CA LEU A 147 -0.71 3.17 21.34
C LEU A 147 -0.96 3.41 19.85
N ALA A 148 -1.00 4.69 19.43
CA ALA A 148 -1.11 5.05 18.02
C ALA A 148 0.13 4.60 17.22
N MET A 149 1.33 4.76 17.80
CA MET A 149 2.58 4.25 17.19
C MET A 149 2.58 2.73 17.11
N ALA A 150 2.16 2.01 18.15
CA ALA A 150 2.03 0.56 18.14
C ALA A 150 1.08 0.09 17.02
N LEU A 151 -0.03 0.80 16.80
CA LEU A 151 -0.96 0.52 15.71
C LEU A 151 -0.31 0.74 14.34
N CYS A 152 0.45 1.84 14.14
CA CYS A 152 1.18 2.10 12.89
C CYS A 152 2.21 0.99 12.61
N ILE A 153 2.95 0.54 13.62
CA ILE A 153 3.88 -0.59 13.51
C ILE A 153 3.10 -1.85 13.13
N GLY A 154 1.93 -2.10 13.73
CA GLY A 154 1.05 -3.21 13.39
C GLY A 154 0.63 -3.23 11.92
N VAL A 155 0.34 -2.06 11.35
CA VAL A 155 0.02 -1.94 9.92
C VAL A 155 1.21 -2.32 9.05
N VAL A 156 2.42 -1.87 9.39
CA VAL A 156 3.64 -2.20 8.62
C VAL A 156 3.98 -3.70 8.72
N VAL A 157 3.93 -4.27 9.93
CA VAL A 157 4.13 -5.72 10.14
C VAL A 157 3.09 -6.53 9.37
N GLY A 158 1.82 -6.10 9.43
CA GLY A 158 0.75 -6.69 8.63
C GLY A 158 1.03 -6.61 7.13
N GLY A 159 1.53 -5.48 6.64
CA GLY A 159 1.92 -5.29 5.25
C GLY A 159 3.04 -6.22 4.80
N ILE A 160 4.07 -6.39 5.63
CA ILE A 160 5.15 -7.35 5.36
C ILE A 160 4.58 -8.77 5.27
N ALA A 161 3.71 -9.16 6.19
CA ALA A 161 3.09 -10.49 6.19
C ALA A 161 2.15 -10.68 4.98
N GLN A 162 1.41 -9.63 4.59
CA GLN A 162 0.56 -9.62 3.39
C GLN A 162 1.38 -9.77 2.10
N LEU A 163 2.60 -9.29 2.04
CA LEU A 163 3.51 -9.52 0.90
C LEU A 163 4.15 -10.90 0.98
N ALA A 164 4.63 -11.32 2.16
CA ALA A 164 5.35 -12.57 2.33
C ALA A 164 4.52 -13.79 1.94
N MET A 165 3.24 -13.81 2.29
CA MET A 165 2.34 -14.93 2.02
C MET A 165 2.18 -15.22 0.51
N PRO A 166 1.71 -14.29 -0.35
CA PRO A 166 1.58 -14.54 -1.78
C PRO A 166 2.96 -14.72 -2.47
N TRP A 167 4.00 -14.07 -1.95
CA TRP A 167 5.37 -14.26 -2.43
C TRP A 167 5.84 -15.71 -2.26
N LEU A 168 5.71 -16.27 -1.06
CA LEU A 168 6.06 -17.66 -0.77
C LEU A 168 5.19 -18.62 -1.58
N GLN A 169 3.89 -18.35 -1.68
CA GLN A 169 2.96 -19.15 -2.45
C GLN A 169 3.35 -19.21 -3.94
N LEU A 170 3.65 -18.07 -4.56
CA LEU A 170 4.07 -18.01 -5.96
C LEU A 170 5.41 -18.72 -6.17
N ARG A 171 6.35 -18.53 -5.26
CA ARG A 171 7.66 -19.19 -5.31
C ARG A 171 7.55 -20.71 -5.25
N TRP A 172 6.74 -21.24 -4.35
CA TRP A 172 6.60 -22.68 -4.17
C TRP A 172 5.74 -23.36 -5.23
N GLN A 173 4.62 -22.74 -5.60
CA GLN A 173 3.68 -23.33 -6.56
C GLN A 173 4.13 -23.18 -8.02
N LYS A 174 4.84 -22.13 -8.37
CA LYS A 174 5.18 -21.76 -9.75
C LYS A 174 6.67 -21.65 -10.03
N ALA A 175 7.51 -22.06 -9.07
CA ALA A 175 8.99 -21.98 -9.17
C ALA A 175 9.50 -20.57 -9.54
N TRP A 176 8.71 -19.53 -9.23
CA TRP A 176 9.09 -18.17 -9.52
C TRP A 176 10.25 -17.71 -8.64
N LYS A 177 11.21 -17.03 -9.27
CA LYS A 177 12.31 -16.35 -8.57
C LYS A 177 12.28 -14.87 -8.94
N TRP A 178 12.33 -14.02 -7.93
CA TRP A 178 12.47 -12.62 -8.18
C TRP A 178 13.89 -12.29 -8.62
N GLU A 179 14.01 -11.63 -9.76
CA GLU A 179 15.24 -11.10 -10.30
C GLU A 179 15.01 -9.64 -10.65
N LEU A 180 15.97 -8.77 -10.29
CA LEU A 180 15.88 -7.37 -10.63
C LEU A 180 16.01 -7.22 -12.17
N ASP A 181 14.92 -6.88 -12.83
CA ASP A 181 14.89 -6.68 -14.28
C ASP A 181 14.36 -5.27 -14.61
N LEU A 182 15.25 -4.41 -15.06
CA LEU A 182 14.94 -3.06 -15.51
C LEU A 182 14.94 -2.92 -17.03
N GLN A 183 14.97 -4.02 -17.79
CA GLN A 183 14.91 -3.98 -19.25
C GLN A 183 13.53 -3.56 -19.73
N ASN A 184 13.47 -2.76 -20.78
CA ASN A 184 12.22 -2.40 -21.43
C ASN A 184 11.74 -3.51 -22.33
N SER A 185 10.43 -3.79 -22.28
CA SER A 185 9.74 -4.69 -23.18
C SER A 185 8.50 -4.02 -23.77
N GLU A 186 8.03 -4.51 -24.89
CA GLU A 186 6.80 -4.03 -25.51
C GLU A 186 5.59 -4.23 -24.59
N GLN A 187 5.53 -5.35 -23.90
CA GLN A 187 4.50 -5.70 -22.93
C GLN A 187 4.48 -4.70 -21.76
N LEU A 188 5.66 -4.32 -21.28
CA LEU A 188 5.76 -3.32 -20.21
C LEU A 188 5.26 -1.93 -20.66
N ASN A 189 5.57 -1.53 -21.90
CA ASN A 189 5.05 -0.27 -22.46
C ASN A 189 3.53 -0.32 -22.58
N ARG A 190 2.95 -1.45 -22.97
CA ARG A 190 1.51 -1.66 -23.00
C ARG A 190 0.88 -1.56 -21.60
N ILE A 191 1.47 -2.19 -20.60
CA ILE A 191 1.03 -2.10 -19.21
C ILE A 191 1.06 -0.63 -18.74
N ARG A 192 2.15 0.09 -19.03
CA ARG A 192 2.29 1.51 -18.66
C ARG A 192 1.21 2.38 -19.31
N SER A 193 0.92 2.17 -20.60
CA SER A 193 -0.16 2.90 -21.30
C SER A 193 -1.53 2.64 -20.67
N LEU A 194 -1.87 1.38 -20.42
CA LEU A 194 -3.13 1.00 -19.79
C LEU A 194 -3.25 1.56 -18.35
N PHE A 195 -2.14 1.52 -17.60
CA PHE A 195 -2.08 2.08 -16.26
C PHE A 195 -2.40 3.57 -16.22
N TRP A 196 -1.80 4.39 -17.09
CA TRP A 196 -2.03 5.83 -17.08
C TRP A 196 -3.47 6.19 -17.39
N VAL A 197 -4.11 5.49 -18.33
CA VAL A 197 -5.53 5.69 -18.65
C VAL A 197 -6.41 5.39 -17.43
N GLY A 198 -6.19 4.25 -16.77
CA GLY A 198 -6.94 3.88 -15.56
C GLY A 198 -6.63 4.78 -14.36
N ALA A 199 -5.35 5.15 -14.16
CA ALA A 199 -4.90 5.99 -13.06
C ALA A 199 -5.51 7.39 -13.12
N PHE A 200 -5.67 7.97 -14.31
CA PHE A 200 -6.30 9.28 -14.47
C PHE A 200 -7.76 9.25 -14.01
N GLY A 201 -8.52 8.23 -14.42
CA GLY A 201 -9.91 8.06 -13.96
C GLY A 201 -10.04 7.84 -12.44
N ALA A 202 -9.16 7.03 -11.87
CA ALA A 202 -9.16 6.77 -10.43
C ALA A 202 -8.69 8.00 -9.60
N ALA A 203 -7.76 8.80 -10.13
CA ALA A 203 -7.20 9.96 -9.42
C ALA A 203 -8.28 10.98 -9.07
N VAL A 204 -9.22 11.25 -9.97
CA VAL A 204 -10.31 12.23 -9.74
C VAL A 204 -11.13 11.86 -8.50
N ALA A 205 -11.54 10.61 -8.37
CA ALA A 205 -12.31 10.14 -7.21
C ALA A 205 -11.48 10.20 -5.91
N GLN A 206 -10.19 9.82 -5.99
CA GLN A 206 -9.32 9.81 -4.80
C GLN A 206 -8.95 11.22 -4.33
N ILE A 207 -8.76 12.19 -5.24
CA ILE A 207 -8.53 13.59 -4.90
C ILE A 207 -9.72 14.16 -4.15
N ASN A 208 -10.95 13.87 -4.61
CA ASN A 208 -12.16 14.32 -3.92
C ASN A 208 -12.22 13.80 -2.47
N ILE A 209 -11.97 12.51 -2.27
CA ILE A 209 -11.92 11.90 -0.92
C ILE A 209 -10.82 12.54 -0.07
N LEU A 210 -9.63 12.78 -0.66
CA LEU A 210 -8.51 13.39 0.05
C LEU A 210 -8.86 14.81 0.52
N VAL A 211 -9.38 15.64 -0.37
CA VAL A 211 -9.78 17.02 -0.07
C VAL A 211 -10.84 17.05 1.03
N SER A 212 -11.88 16.21 0.91
CA SER A 212 -12.94 16.11 1.92
C SER A 212 -12.38 15.75 3.31
N ARG A 213 -11.44 14.81 3.38
CA ARG A 213 -10.81 14.41 4.65
C ARG A 213 -9.90 15.49 5.23
N PHE A 214 -9.12 16.18 4.38
CA PHE A 214 -8.28 17.28 4.83
C PHE A 214 -9.12 18.45 5.37
N LEU A 215 -10.21 18.82 4.68
CA LEU A 215 -11.13 19.84 5.14
C LEU A 215 -11.79 19.45 6.46
N ALA A 216 -12.31 18.22 6.56
CA ALA A 216 -12.88 17.73 7.79
C ALA A 216 -11.88 17.76 8.96
N TYR A 217 -10.64 17.35 8.72
CA TYR A 217 -9.59 17.38 9.75
C TYR A 217 -9.18 18.79 10.16
N SER A 218 -9.13 19.74 9.21
CA SER A 218 -8.81 21.14 9.52
C SER A 218 -9.90 21.83 10.32
N LEU A 219 -11.16 21.48 10.12
CA LEU A 219 -12.33 22.03 10.80
C LEU A 219 -12.68 21.30 12.11
N ASP A 220 -12.05 20.13 12.35
CA ASP A 220 -12.39 19.27 13.46
C ASP A 220 -11.65 19.63 14.73
N ASP A 221 -12.25 20.49 15.55
CA ASP A 221 -11.82 20.73 16.94
C ASP A 221 -12.33 19.67 17.93
N GLN A 222 -13.29 18.80 17.55
CA GLN A 222 -13.98 17.87 18.44
C GLN A 222 -13.99 16.39 18.03
N GLY A 223 -13.23 15.98 17.01
CA GLY A 223 -13.11 14.56 16.61
C GLY A 223 -14.20 14.04 15.66
N ALA A 224 -14.77 14.88 14.79
CA ALA A 224 -15.77 14.46 13.79
C ALA A 224 -15.19 13.57 12.66
N LEU A 225 -13.87 13.57 12.48
CA LEU A 225 -13.19 12.78 11.45
C LEU A 225 -13.50 11.26 11.51
N PRO A 226 -13.58 10.60 12.69
CA PRO A 226 -13.97 9.20 12.78
C PRO A 226 -15.33 8.88 12.16
N TYR A 227 -16.30 9.79 12.27
CA TYR A 227 -17.65 9.59 11.70
C TYR A 227 -17.64 9.64 10.16
N LEU A 228 -16.82 10.50 9.58
CA LEU A 228 -16.63 10.59 8.13
C LEU A 228 -15.88 9.39 7.54
N PHE A 229 -15.13 8.66 8.37
CA PHE A 229 -14.41 7.46 7.92
C PHE A 229 -15.30 6.22 7.86
N LEU A 230 -16.40 6.23 8.61
CA LEU A 230 -17.34 5.12 8.71
C LEU A 230 -18.53 5.24 7.72
N SER A 231 -18.73 6.39 7.10
CA SER A 231 -19.71 6.64 6.04
C SER A 231 -19.12 6.42 4.64
#